data_674ac3960892060a57a6c40b87f5d1b2
#
_entry.id   674ac3960892060a57a6c40b87f5d1b2
#
_cell.length_a   1.000
_cell.length_b   1.000
_cell.length_c   1.000
_cell.angle_alpha   90.00
_cell.angle_beta   90.00
_cell.angle_gamma   90.00
#
_symmetry.space_group_name_H-M   'P 1'
#
loop_
_entity.id
_entity.type
_entity.pdbx_description
1 polymer ?
#
loop_
_entity_poly.entity_id
_entity_poly.type
_entity_poly.pdbx_seq_one_letter_code
_entity_poly.pdbx_strand_id
1 'polypeptide(L)'
;MGYYALRFLFTNIYHKEWAKEYLPTPKVAKTLPLVLSQDEVMEVLGSIRNFKHRTIIMLIYSTGTRVSECVNIKLTDIDSRRMQVNIQEGKGLKQRKVPLSPILLDLLRKYFKKYKPQYYLFEGAGGKGTHLGITAVRAVCTNARYRTPRIKKPYTPHTFRHCFATHHLEHGTNLLVIQRLLGHSDLGNTLKYLHVQQLNTNNVINPLDTLDGLGELCKIK
;
A
#
# COMPACT_ATOMS: atom_id res chain seq x y z
N MET A 1 -6.02 -22.21 -10.04
CA MET A 1 -6.12 -21.71 -11.45
C MET A 1 -7.14 -22.52 -12.28
N GLY A 2 -7.26 -23.84 -12.13
CA GLY A 2 -8.13 -24.69 -12.95
C GLY A 2 -9.60 -24.30 -13.00
N TYR A 3 -10.22 -23.94 -11.86
CA TYR A 3 -11.63 -23.56 -11.81
C TYR A 3 -12.00 -22.43 -12.77
N TYR A 4 -11.26 -21.32 -12.73
CA TYR A 4 -11.56 -20.17 -13.58
C TYR A 4 -11.28 -20.44 -15.07
N ALA A 5 -10.28 -21.25 -15.37
CA ALA A 5 -9.97 -21.66 -16.74
C ALA A 5 -11.09 -22.56 -17.30
N LEU A 6 -11.58 -23.52 -16.51
CA LEU A 6 -12.72 -24.36 -16.89
C LEU A 6 -13.99 -23.55 -17.09
N ARG A 7 -14.28 -22.62 -16.15
CA ARG A 7 -15.43 -21.74 -16.30
C ARG A 7 -15.34 -20.90 -17.57
N PHE A 8 -14.18 -20.32 -17.87
CA PHE A 8 -13.96 -19.56 -19.10
C PHE A 8 -14.20 -20.40 -20.34
N LEU A 9 -13.66 -21.63 -20.37
CA LEU A 9 -13.83 -22.58 -21.47
C LEU A 9 -15.32 -22.90 -21.69
N PHE A 10 -16.04 -23.27 -20.64
CA PHE A 10 -17.47 -23.62 -20.74
C PHE A 10 -18.32 -22.43 -21.17
N THR A 11 -18.11 -21.25 -20.57
CA THR A 11 -18.96 -20.08 -20.81
C THR A 11 -18.64 -19.41 -22.18
N ASN A 12 -17.35 -19.28 -22.54
CA ASN A 12 -16.96 -18.46 -23.68
C ASN A 12 -16.60 -19.27 -24.94
N ILE A 13 -16.24 -20.54 -24.79
CA ILE A 13 -15.87 -21.40 -25.95
C ILE A 13 -16.99 -22.39 -26.27
N TYR A 14 -17.53 -23.08 -25.29
CA TYR A 14 -18.62 -24.02 -25.51
C TYR A 14 -20.00 -23.37 -25.44
N HIS A 15 -20.11 -22.09 -25.06
CA HIS A 15 -21.37 -21.35 -24.89
C HIS A 15 -22.40 -22.07 -24.02
N LYS A 16 -21.93 -22.85 -23.03
CA LYS A 16 -22.76 -23.59 -22.08
C LYS A 16 -22.83 -22.84 -20.76
N GLU A 17 -23.97 -22.90 -20.09
CA GLU A 17 -24.14 -22.37 -18.75
C GLU A 17 -23.20 -23.08 -17.76
N TRP A 18 -22.51 -22.29 -16.92
CA TRP A 18 -21.68 -22.82 -15.86
C TRP A 18 -22.54 -23.27 -14.67
N ALA A 19 -22.70 -24.56 -14.50
CA ALA A 19 -23.43 -25.12 -13.38
C ALA A 19 -22.59 -25.08 -12.09
N LYS A 20 -22.85 -24.10 -11.23
CA LYS A 20 -22.16 -23.95 -9.91
C LYS A 20 -22.37 -25.14 -8.98
N GLU A 21 -23.41 -25.93 -9.23
CA GLU A 21 -23.76 -27.10 -8.45
C GLU A 21 -22.74 -28.23 -8.61
N TYR A 22 -22.19 -28.41 -9.79
CA TYR A 22 -21.20 -29.47 -10.07
C TYR A 22 -19.77 -29.06 -9.73
N LEU A 23 -19.46 -27.77 -9.82
CA LEU A 23 -18.12 -27.23 -9.50
C LEU A 23 -18.29 -25.92 -8.70
N PRO A 24 -18.44 -26.02 -7.38
CA PRO A 24 -18.55 -24.85 -6.52
C PRO A 24 -17.28 -24.01 -6.54
N THR A 25 -17.45 -22.70 -6.41
CA THR A 25 -16.32 -21.78 -6.34
C THR A 25 -15.39 -22.18 -5.19
N PRO A 26 -14.09 -22.36 -5.42
CA PRO A 26 -13.17 -22.70 -4.35
C PRO A 26 -13.22 -21.66 -3.23
N LYS A 27 -13.48 -22.11 -2.01
CA LYS A 27 -13.40 -21.24 -0.82
C LYS A 27 -11.92 -20.94 -0.55
N VAL A 28 -11.49 -19.75 -0.91
CA VAL A 28 -10.15 -19.26 -0.54
C VAL A 28 -10.24 -18.77 0.91
N ALA A 29 -9.47 -19.38 1.80
CA ALA A 29 -9.34 -18.88 3.16
C ALA A 29 -8.84 -17.42 3.13
N LYS A 30 -9.61 -16.51 3.73
CA LYS A 30 -9.21 -15.10 3.85
C LYS A 30 -8.07 -15.03 4.88
N THR A 31 -6.84 -15.07 4.43
CA THR A 31 -5.70 -14.80 5.31
C THR A 31 -5.61 -13.31 5.58
N LEU A 32 -5.42 -12.94 6.85
CA LEU A 32 -5.18 -11.55 7.23
C LEU A 32 -3.89 -11.04 6.56
N PRO A 33 -3.87 -9.77 6.15
CA PRO A 33 -2.66 -9.21 5.57
C PRO A 33 -1.53 -9.21 6.61
N LEU A 34 -0.35 -9.63 6.16
CA LEU A 34 0.86 -9.58 6.96
C LEU A 34 1.29 -8.12 7.11
N VAL A 35 1.44 -7.66 8.34
CA VAL A 35 1.84 -6.30 8.69
C VAL A 35 3.08 -6.35 9.60
N LEU A 36 4.04 -5.49 9.33
CA LEU A 36 5.19 -5.21 10.19
C LEU A 36 4.82 -4.09 11.16
N SER A 37 5.33 -4.14 12.40
CA SER A 37 5.26 -2.99 13.30
C SER A 37 6.12 -1.83 12.78
N GLN A 38 5.95 -0.62 13.34
CA GLN A 38 6.77 0.53 12.94
C GLN A 38 8.25 0.28 13.21
N ASP A 39 8.59 -0.37 14.33
CA ASP A 39 9.97 -0.74 14.67
C ASP A 39 10.55 -1.76 13.69
N GLU A 40 9.76 -2.80 13.32
CA GLU A 40 10.16 -3.76 12.30
C GLU A 40 10.37 -3.08 10.93
N VAL A 41 9.52 -2.11 10.56
CA VAL A 41 9.70 -1.32 9.33
C VAL A 41 11.01 -0.54 9.39
N MET A 42 11.31 0.11 10.51
CA MET A 42 12.58 0.84 10.71
C MET A 42 13.79 -0.08 10.63
N GLU A 43 13.74 -1.25 11.26
CA GLU A 43 14.82 -2.26 11.19
C GLU A 43 15.06 -2.71 9.74
N VAL A 44 13.99 -3.03 8.99
CA VAL A 44 14.12 -3.42 7.57
C VAL A 44 14.72 -2.29 6.74
N LEU A 45 14.22 -1.06 6.86
CA LEU A 45 14.74 0.10 6.11
C LEU A 45 16.21 0.37 6.43
N GLY A 46 16.62 0.23 7.69
CA GLY A 46 18.01 0.35 8.14
C GLY A 46 18.93 -0.72 7.56
N SER A 47 18.42 -1.94 7.35
CA SER A 47 19.18 -3.07 6.79
C SER A 47 19.51 -2.90 5.29
N ILE A 48 18.75 -2.05 4.55
CA ILE A 48 18.93 -1.84 3.11
C ILE A 48 20.07 -0.84 2.88
N ARG A 49 21.27 -1.34 2.55
CA ARG A 49 22.47 -0.51 2.38
C ARG A 49 22.41 0.36 1.13
N ASN A 50 21.88 -0.14 0.01
CA ASN A 50 21.79 0.62 -1.24
C ASN A 50 20.74 1.72 -1.11
N PHE A 51 21.17 2.97 -1.32
CA PHE A 51 20.32 4.15 -1.14
C PHE A 51 19.12 4.18 -2.09
N LYS A 52 19.30 3.80 -3.37
CA LYS A 52 18.21 3.66 -4.34
C LYS A 52 17.17 2.64 -3.89
N HIS A 53 17.63 1.47 -3.45
CA HIS A 53 16.76 0.39 -2.98
C HIS A 53 15.99 0.78 -1.72
N ARG A 54 16.64 1.47 -0.78
CA ARG A 54 15.98 1.98 0.43
C ARG A 54 14.94 3.04 0.09
N THR A 55 15.27 3.97 -0.81
CA THR A 55 14.37 5.04 -1.23
C THR A 55 13.10 4.49 -1.88
N ILE A 56 13.19 3.44 -2.72
CA ILE A 56 12.00 2.86 -3.36
C ILE A 56 11.07 2.17 -2.34
N ILE A 57 11.63 1.47 -1.34
CA ILE A 57 10.81 0.85 -0.28
C ILE A 57 10.17 1.92 0.61
N MET A 58 10.90 2.98 0.96
CA MET A 58 10.35 4.12 1.71
C MET A 58 9.22 4.82 0.93
N LEU A 59 9.35 4.95 -0.40
CA LEU A 59 8.28 5.51 -1.22
C LEU A 59 7.04 4.61 -1.21
N ILE A 60 7.18 3.29 -1.37
CA ILE A 60 6.06 2.36 -1.29
C ILE A 60 5.37 2.44 0.08
N TYR A 61 6.13 2.50 1.17
CA TYR A 61 5.60 2.62 2.53
C TYR A 61 4.90 3.96 2.77
N SER A 62 5.44 5.06 2.26
CA SER A 62 4.89 6.40 2.46
C SER A 62 3.66 6.71 1.58
N THR A 63 3.52 6.06 0.43
CA THR A 63 2.46 6.35 -0.55
C THR A 63 1.45 5.22 -0.73
N GLY A 64 1.72 4.05 -0.17
CA GLY A 64 0.88 2.87 -0.35
C GLY A 64 0.78 2.37 -1.80
N THR A 65 1.72 2.74 -2.68
CA THR A 65 1.70 2.34 -4.09
C THR A 65 1.94 0.85 -4.28
N ARG A 66 1.38 0.27 -5.35
CA ARG A 66 1.78 -1.06 -5.82
C ARG A 66 3.20 -0.99 -6.37
N VAL A 67 3.93 -2.10 -6.31
CA VAL A 67 5.30 -2.13 -6.85
C VAL A 67 5.35 -1.76 -8.34
N SER A 68 4.37 -2.19 -9.13
CA SER A 68 4.24 -1.83 -10.53
C SER A 68 3.99 -0.34 -10.74
N GLU A 69 3.18 0.28 -9.91
CA GLU A 69 2.95 1.73 -9.94
C GLU A 69 4.24 2.47 -9.56
N CYS A 70 4.89 2.04 -8.48
CA CYS A 70 6.10 2.67 -7.95
C CYS A 70 7.25 2.73 -8.97
N VAL A 71 7.51 1.64 -9.71
CA VAL A 71 8.58 1.63 -10.71
C VAL A 71 8.27 2.50 -11.93
N ASN A 72 6.99 2.74 -12.21
CA ASN A 72 6.53 3.57 -13.32
C ASN A 72 6.38 5.06 -12.99
N ILE A 73 6.66 5.49 -11.74
CA ILE A 73 6.62 6.92 -11.38
C ILE A 73 7.67 7.68 -12.19
N LYS A 74 7.23 8.75 -12.84
CA LYS A 74 8.07 9.69 -13.57
C LYS A 74 8.47 10.84 -12.65
N LEU A 75 9.53 11.56 -13.04
CA LEU A 75 9.95 12.77 -12.31
C LEU A 75 8.83 13.83 -12.29
N THR A 76 8.06 13.93 -13.37
CA THR A 76 6.92 14.85 -13.52
C THR A 76 5.72 14.50 -12.63
N ASP A 77 5.68 13.27 -12.09
CA ASP A 77 4.61 12.85 -11.20
C ASP A 77 4.80 13.35 -9.75
N ILE A 78 5.98 13.90 -9.43
CA ILE A 78 6.28 14.47 -8.10
C ILE A 78 5.97 15.97 -8.11
N ASP A 79 4.85 16.34 -7.50
CA ASP A 79 4.48 17.74 -7.31
C ASP A 79 4.92 18.24 -5.92
N SER A 80 6.11 18.81 -5.86
CA SER A 80 6.68 19.34 -4.61
C SER A 80 6.00 20.62 -4.13
N ARG A 81 5.29 21.35 -5.00
CA ARG A 81 4.56 22.57 -4.61
C ARG A 81 3.26 22.23 -3.90
N ARG A 82 2.54 21.24 -4.42
CA ARG A 82 1.28 20.76 -3.84
C ARG A 82 1.47 19.64 -2.82
N MET A 83 2.72 19.21 -2.60
CA MET A 83 3.06 18.08 -1.72
C MET A 83 2.25 16.82 -2.06
N GLN A 84 2.30 16.42 -3.34
CA GLN A 84 1.55 15.28 -3.87
C GLN A 84 2.39 14.44 -4.84
N VAL A 85 2.08 13.15 -4.89
CA VAL A 85 2.59 12.23 -5.92
C VAL A 85 1.39 11.80 -6.79
N ASN A 86 1.50 11.98 -8.09
CA ASN A 86 0.50 11.53 -9.05
C ASN A 86 0.78 10.07 -9.39
N ILE A 87 -0.12 9.18 -9.03
CA ILE A 87 0.00 7.76 -9.35
C ILE A 87 -0.86 7.49 -10.58
N GLN A 88 -0.19 7.13 -11.68
CA GLN A 88 -0.85 6.72 -12.91
C GLN A 88 -1.17 5.23 -12.80
N GLU A 89 -2.43 4.85 -12.90
CA GLU A 89 -2.83 3.46 -13.04
C GLU A 89 -2.73 3.06 -14.53
N GLY A 90 -2.43 1.76 -14.81
CA GLY A 90 -2.28 1.26 -16.19
C GLY A 90 -3.53 1.53 -17.05
N LYS A 91 -3.44 1.24 -18.35
CA LYS A 91 -4.43 1.61 -19.39
C LYS A 91 -5.89 1.65 -18.91
N GLY A 92 -6.48 2.87 -18.88
CA GLY A 92 -7.92 3.08 -18.65
C GLY A 92 -8.34 3.23 -17.18
N LEU A 93 -7.44 3.20 -16.20
CA LEU A 93 -7.79 3.34 -14.77
C LEU A 93 -7.54 4.76 -14.27
N LYS A 94 -8.33 5.17 -13.26
CA LYS A 94 -8.34 6.53 -12.70
C LYS A 94 -7.00 6.86 -12.05
N GLN A 95 -6.41 7.99 -12.44
CA GLN A 95 -5.28 8.58 -11.73
C GLN A 95 -5.69 8.93 -10.29
N ARG A 96 -4.77 8.71 -9.35
CA ARG A 96 -4.96 9.17 -7.98
C ARG A 96 -3.77 9.99 -7.50
N LYS A 97 -4.04 10.91 -6.59
CA LYS A 97 -3.03 11.72 -5.92
C LYS A 97 -2.84 11.22 -4.50
N VAL A 98 -1.60 11.05 -4.10
CA VAL A 98 -1.23 10.62 -2.75
C VAL A 98 -0.40 11.72 -2.11
N PRO A 99 -0.59 12.03 -0.80
CA PRO A 99 0.24 13.01 -0.11
C PRO A 99 1.73 12.66 -0.18
N LEU A 100 2.56 13.67 -0.38
CA LEU A 100 4.01 13.58 -0.35
C LEU A 100 4.50 14.06 1.02
N SER A 101 5.04 13.15 1.83
CA SER A 101 5.63 13.52 3.12
C SER A 101 6.85 14.44 2.93
N PRO A 102 7.04 15.47 3.79
CA PRO A 102 8.25 16.31 3.77
C PRO A 102 9.54 15.50 3.87
N ILE A 103 9.54 14.45 4.71
CA ILE A 103 10.69 13.53 4.86
C ILE A 103 10.96 12.80 3.56
N LEU A 104 9.90 12.30 2.88
CA LEU A 104 10.05 11.63 1.59
C LEU A 104 10.55 12.61 0.53
N LEU A 105 10.06 13.84 0.48
CA LEU A 105 10.53 14.85 -0.47
C LEU A 105 12.01 15.15 -0.30
N ASP A 106 12.49 15.33 0.93
CA ASP A 106 13.92 15.54 1.19
C ASP A 106 14.76 14.34 0.75
N LEU A 107 14.31 13.13 1.06
CA LEU A 107 14.94 11.90 0.60
C LEU A 107 15.01 11.82 -0.94
N LEU A 108 13.92 12.16 -1.64
CA LEU A 108 13.88 12.16 -3.10
C LEU A 108 14.79 13.24 -3.69
N ARG A 109 14.93 14.40 -3.06
CA ARG A 109 15.89 15.43 -3.47
C ARG A 109 17.34 14.94 -3.35
N LYS A 110 17.69 14.27 -2.23
CA LYS A 110 19.01 13.64 -2.04
C LYS A 110 19.24 12.54 -3.08
N TYR A 111 18.21 11.73 -3.34
CA TYR A 111 18.24 10.70 -4.37
C TYR A 111 18.48 11.30 -5.76
N PHE A 112 17.74 12.34 -6.13
CA PHE A 112 17.89 13.03 -7.41
C PHE A 112 19.30 13.60 -7.60
N LYS A 113 19.85 14.28 -6.58
CA LYS A 113 21.22 14.82 -6.62
C LYS A 113 22.26 13.73 -6.87
N LYS A 114 22.08 12.55 -6.27
CA LYS A 114 23.05 11.44 -6.38
C LYS A 114 22.95 10.67 -7.68
N TYR A 115 21.76 10.36 -8.15
CA TYR A 115 21.54 9.45 -9.29
C TYR A 115 21.17 10.16 -10.58
N LYS A 116 20.71 11.41 -10.52
CA LYS A 116 20.34 12.28 -11.65
C LYS A 116 19.43 11.57 -12.68
N PRO A 117 18.33 10.93 -12.25
CA PRO A 117 17.41 10.27 -13.16
C PRO A 117 16.85 11.28 -14.17
N GLN A 118 16.53 10.81 -15.39
CA GLN A 118 16.13 11.71 -16.50
C GLN A 118 14.64 11.60 -16.86
N TYR A 119 14.03 10.44 -16.65
CA TYR A 119 12.63 10.22 -17.02
C TYR A 119 11.85 9.52 -15.90
N TYR A 120 12.18 8.25 -15.61
CA TYR A 120 11.59 7.56 -14.48
C TYR A 120 12.30 7.93 -13.19
N LEU A 121 11.54 8.04 -12.10
CA LEU A 121 12.13 8.30 -10.79
C LEU A 121 13.18 7.24 -10.43
N PHE A 122 12.90 5.97 -10.73
CA PHE A 122 13.81 4.85 -10.52
C PHE A 122 14.18 4.20 -11.85
N GLU A 123 15.23 4.70 -12.49
CA GLU A 123 15.74 4.13 -13.74
C GLU A 123 16.43 2.78 -13.53
N GLY A 124 16.27 1.88 -14.51
CA GLY A 124 16.90 0.58 -14.56
C GLY A 124 18.34 0.62 -15.10
N ALA A 125 18.93 -0.55 -15.26
CA ALA A 125 20.29 -0.69 -15.83
C ALA A 125 20.39 -0.26 -17.29
N GLY A 126 19.27 -0.26 -18.05
CA GLY A 126 19.21 0.25 -19.42
C GLY A 126 19.29 1.77 -19.55
N GLY A 127 19.41 2.51 -18.44
CA GLY A 127 19.54 3.98 -18.44
C GLY A 127 18.24 4.70 -18.79
N LYS A 128 18.39 5.85 -19.50
CA LYS A 128 17.28 6.75 -19.84
C LYS A 128 16.13 6.03 -20.56
N GLY A 129 14.93 6.23 -20.03
CA GLY A 129 13.70 5.65 -20.61
C GLY A 129 13.39 4.22 -20.18
N THR A 130 14.22 3.60 -19.35
CA THR A 130 13.94 2.30 -18.73
C THR A 130 13.71 2.44 -17.24
N HIS A 131 12.63 1.88 -16.71
CA HIS A 131 12.38 1.85 -15.28
C HIS A 131 13.03 0.64 -14.61
N LEU A 132 13.22 0.72 -13.29
CA LEU A 132 13.68 -0.41 -12.48
C LEU A 132 12.68 -1.58 -12.59
N GLY A 133 13.17 -2.80 -12.79
CA GLY A 133 12.32 -3.98 -12.90
C GLY A 133 11.64 -4.33 -11.55
N ILE A 134 10.39 -4.80 -11.60
CA ILE A 134 9.63 -5.26 -10.43
C ILE A 134 10.39 -6.36 -9.67
N THR A 135 11.03 -7.28 -10.41
CA THR A 135 11.83 -8.37 -9.83
C THR A 135 13.00 -7.83 -9.00
N ALA A 136 13.66 -6.75 -9.45
CA ALA A 136 14.72 -6.11 -8.70
C ALA A 136 14.20 -5.54 -7.36
N VAL A 137 13.02 -4.90 -7.35
CA VAL A 137 12.41 -4.38 -6.12
C VAL A 137 12.03 -5.53 -5.17
N ARG A 138 11.53 -6.65 -5.69
CA ARG A 138 11.26 -7.84 -4.87
C ARG A 138 12.54 -8.41 -4.25
N ALA A 139 13.62 -8.46 -5.02
CA ALA A 139 14.93 -8.91 -4.54
C ALA A 139 15.46 -8.04 -3.39
N VAL A 140 15.15 -6.73 -3.37
CA VAL A 140 15.50 -5.85 -2.24
C VAL A 140 14.92 -6.39 -0.93
N CYS A 141 13.63 -6.75 -0.90
CA CYS A 141 13.00 -7.31 0.29
C CYS A 141 13.57 -8.69 0.65
N THR A 142 13.84 -9.54 -0.35
CA THR A 142 14.46 -10.84 -0.13
C THR A 142 15.84 -10.69 0.53
N ASN A 143 16.68 -9.80 0.01
CA ASN A 143 18.00 -9.52 0.57
C ASN A 143 17.93 -8.88 1.96
N ALA A 144 16.94 -8.03 2.22
CA ALA A 144 16.72 -7.44 3.53
C ALA A 144 16.36 -8.50 4.57
N ARG A 145 15.52 -9.51 4.22
CA ARG A 145 15.16 -10.61 5.12
C ARG A 145 16.38 -11.39 5.65
N TYR A 146 17.38 -11.61 4.82
CA TYR A 146 18.62 -12.25 5.27
C TYR A 146 19.39 -11.41 6.30
N ARG A 147 19.19 -10.07 6.31
CA ARG A 147 19.84 -9.15 7.23
C ARG A 147 19.02 -8.84 8.48
N THR A 148 17.74 -9.20 8.48
CA THR A 148 16.82 -9.03 9.60
C THR A 148 16.25 -10.38 10.07
N PRO A 149 17.07 -11.33 10.52
CA PRO A 149 16.67 -12.70 10.86
C PRO A 149 15.69 -12.76 12.05
N ARG A 150 15.63 -11.70 12.86
CA ARG A 150 14.68 -11.59 13.98
C ARG A 150 13.24 -11.43 13.49
N ILE A 151 13.03 -10.82 12.31
CA ILE A 151 11.71 -10.64 11.71
C ILE A 151 11.35 -11.93 10.97
N LYS A 152 10.57 -12.81 11.63
CA LYS A 152 10.15 -14.11 11.06
C LYS A 152 9.07 -13.98 9.97
N LYS A 153 8.49 -12.80 9.82
CA LYS A 153 7.44 -12.51 8.84
C LYS A 153 8.02 -12.47 7.41
N PRO A 154 7.45 -13.18 6.42
CA PRO A 154 7.94 -13.20 5.03
C PRO A 154 7.51 -11.93 4.28
N TYR A 155 8.03 -10.78 4.64
CA TYR A 155 7.64 -9.51 4.05
C TYR A 155 8.14 -9.33 2.60
N THR A 156 7.35 -8.59 1.83
CA THR A 156 7.54 -8.27 0.43
C THR A 156 7.28 -6.78 0.20
N PRO A 157 7.53 -6.19 -0.99
CA PRO A 157 7.11 -4.82 -1.26
C PRO A 157 5.62 -4.58 -1.00
N HIS A 158 4.77 -5.59 -1.22
CA HIS A 158 3.34 -5.50 -0.96
C HIS A 158 3.01 -5.40 0.54
N THR A 159 3.85 -6.00 1.39
CA THR A 159 3.74 -5.88 2.85
C THR A 159 3.86 -4.42 3.30
N PHE A 160 4.77 -3.63 2.71
CA PHE A 160 4.90 -2.20 3.04
C PHE A 160 3.66 -1.39 2.65
N ARG A 161 2.98 -1.77 1.57
CA ARG A 161 1.67 -1.19 1.24
C ARG A 161 0.60 -1.60 2.27
N HIS A 162 0.64 -2.83 2.79
CA HIS A 162 -0.25 -3.22 3.88
C HIS A 162 0.05 -2.44 5.17
N CYS A 163 1.34 -2.26 5.51
CA CYS A 163 1.77 -1.43 6.63
C CYS A 163 1.28 0.01 6.50
N PHE A 164 1.39 0.63 5.30
CA PHE A 164 0.83 1.95 5.03
C PHE A 164 -0.65 2.03 5.44
N ALA A 165 -1.46 1.08 4.97
CA ALA A 165 -2.90 1.09 5.25
C ALA A 165 -3.20 0.88 6.73
N THR A 166 -2.55 -0.10 7.37
CA THR A 166 -2.78 -0.43 8.78
C THR A 166 -2.31 0.68 9.70
N HIS A 167 -1.09 1.20 9.50
CA HIS A 167 -0.58 2.29 10.33
C HIS A 167 -1.38 3.58 10.17
N HIS A 168 -1.92 3.88 8.98
CA HIS A 168 -2.87 4.99 8.81
C HIS A 168 -4.15 4.78 9.60
N LEU A 169 -4.70 3.57 9.63
CA LEU A 169 -5.88 3.23 10.44
C LEU A 169 -5.58 3.37 11.93
N GLU A 170 -4.43 2.87 12.40
CA GLU A 170 -3.99 2.98 13.79
C GLU A 170 -3.84 4.44 14.25
N HIS A 171 -3.49 5.34 13.32
CA HIS A 171 -3.45 6.79 13.56
C HIS A 171 -4.80 7.50 13.32
N GLY A 172 -5.90 6.75 13.21
CA GLY A 172 -7.24 7.31 13.10
C GLY A 172 -7.63 7.83 11.72
N THR A 173 -6.86 7.53 10.66
CA THR A 173 -7.24 7.91 9.30
C THR A 173 -8.49 7.16 8.86
N ASN A 174 -9.48 7.89 8.33
CA ASN A 174 -10.74 7.31 7.87
C ASN A 174 -10.51 6.26 6.76
N LEU A 175 -11.20 5.12 6.87
CA LEU A 175 -11.07 3.98 5.96
C LEU A 175 -11.35 4.35 4.49
N LEU A 176 -12.30 5.24 4.22
CA LEU A 176 -12.62 5.72 2.86
C LEU A 176 -11.47 6.55 2.27
N VAL A 177 -10.77 7.32 3.11
CA VAL A 177 -9.56 8.04 2.70
C VAL A 177 -8.48 7.04 2.30
N ILE A 178 -8.24 6.02 3.12
CA ILE A 178 -7.26 4.96 2.84
C ILE A 178 -7.62 4.21 1.56
N GLN A 179 -8.90 3.88 1.35
CA GLN A 179 -9.38 3.27 0.11
C GLN A 179 -9.00 4.10 -1.13
N ARG A 180 -9.24 5.43 -1.08
CA ARG A 180 -8.89 6.35 -2.17
C ARG A 180 -7.39 6.42 -2.39
N LEU A 181 -6.59 6.53 -1.32
CA LEU A 181 -5.13 6.56 -1.39
C LEU A 181 -4.56 5.28 -1.99
N LEU A 182 -5.12 4.13 -1.66
CA LEU A 182 -4.70 2.83 -2.21
C LEU A 182 -5.21 2.59 -3.64
N GLY A 183 -6.22 3.32 -4.11
CA GLY A 183 -6.85 3.09 -5.41
C GLY A 183 -7.59 1.74 -5.44
N HIS A 184 -8.30 1.40 -4.38
CA HIS A 184 -9.15 0.21 -4.37
C HIS A 184 -10.52 0.55 -4.94
N SER A 185 -10.90 -0.11 -6.03
CA SER A 185 -12.24 0.01 -6.62
C SER A 185 -13.32 -0.58 -5.73
N ASP A 186 -13.00 -1.61 -4.95
CA ASP A 186 -13.89 -2.30 -4.02
C ASP A 186 -13.46 -2.03 -2.57
N LEU A 187 -14.42 -1.62 -1.74
CA LEU A 187 -14.23 -1.37 -0.31
C LEU A 187 -13.82 -2.67 0.42
N GLY A 188 -14.30 -3.84 -0.02
CA GLY A 188 -13.94 -5.14 0.54
C GLY A 188 -12.43 -5.39 0.59
N ASN A 189 -11.70 -4.82 -0.38
CA ASN A 189 -10.23 -4.88 -0.38
C ASN A 189 -9.58 -4.04 0.72
N THR A 190 -10.30 -3.06 1.28
CA THR A 190 -9.81 -2.19 2.35
C THR A 190 -10.31 -2.66 3.72
N LEU A 191 -11.50 -3.24 3.80
CA LEU A 191 -12.09 -3.76 5.04
C LEU A 191 -11.21 -4.80 5.74
N LYS A 192 -10.38 -5.54 5.02
CA LYS A 192 -9.43 -6.49 5.58
C LYS A 192 -8.45 -5.87 6.59
N TYR A 193 -8.20 -4.56 6.49
CA TYR A 193 -7.30 -3.88 7.42
C TYR A 193 -7.96 -3.59 8.76
N LEU A 194 -9.29 -3.50 8.84
CA LEU A 194 -10.01 -3.35 10.10
C LEU A 194 -9.80 -4.55 11.03
N HIS A 195 -9.64 -5.75 10.47
CA HIS A 195 -9.40 -6.96 11.26
C HIS A 195 -7.98 -7.04 11.85
N VAL A 196 -7.06 -6.21 11.34
CA VAL A 196 -5.66 -6.16 11.81
C VAL A 196 -5.48 -5.04 12.83
N GLN A 197 -6.36 -4.03 12.78
CA GLN A 197 -6.35 -2.92 13.72
C GLN A 197 -6.71 -3.41 15.13
N GLN A 198 -5.84 -3.20 16.09
CA GLN A 198 -6.24 -3.22 17.49
C GLN A 198 -7.12 -1.99 17.71
N LEU A 199 -8.41 -2.21 17.95
CA LEU A 199 -9.36 -1.14 18.25
C LEU A 199 -8.90 -0.44 19.52
N ASN A 200 -8.25 0.70 19.36
CA ASN A 200 -7.90 1.54 20.47
C ASN A 200 -9.16 2.32 20.89
N THR A 201 -9.96 1.70 21.75
CA THR A 201 -11.22 2.27 22.27
C THR A 201 -10.99 3.50 23.16
N ASN A 202 -9.75 3.76 23.57
CA ASN A 202 -9.42 4.89 24.45
C ASN A 202 -9.62 6.25 23.79
N ASN A 203 -9.67 6.32 22.45
CA ASN A 203 -9.91 7.56 21.69
C ASN A 203 -11.35 7.67 21.16
N VAL A 204 -12.26 6.79 21.59
CA VAL A 204 -13.67 6.89 21.20
C VAL A 204 -14.33 7.92 22.12
N ILE A 205 -14.61 9.10 21.58
CA ILE A 205 -15.36 10.13 22.28
C ILE A 205 -16.81 9.67 22.37
N ASN A 206 -17.35 9.56 23.57
CA ASN A 206 -18.76 9.24 23.74
C ASN A 206 -19.60 10.44 23.25
N PRO A 207 -20.60 10.23 22.38
CA PRO A 207 -21.46 11.31 21.90
C PRO A 207 -22.12 12.12 23.03
N LEU A 208 -22.37 11.49 24.17
CA LEU A 208 -22.92 12.16 25.33
C LEU A 208 -21.96 13.24 25.89
N ASP A 209 -20.65 13.00 25.84
CA ASP A 209 -19.63 13.92 26.35
C ASP A 209 -19.44 15.15 25.43
N THR A 210 -19.99 15.11 24.21
CA THR A 210 -19.93 16.21 23.23
C THR A 210 -21.16 17.12 23.25
N LEU A 211 -22.16 16.82 24.09
CA LEU A 211 -23.36 17.62 24.18
C LEU A 211 -23.17 18.83 25.13
N ASP A 212 -23.23 20.02 24.57
CA ASP A 212 -23.16 21.26 25.34
C ASP A 212 -24.39 21.38 26.27
N GLY A 213 -24.18 21.78 27.51
CA GLY A 213 -25.26 22.03 28.49
C GLY A 213 -25.79 20.78 29.22
N LEU A 214 -25.28 19.60 28.96
CA LEU A 214 -25.74 18.35 29.59
C LEU A 214 -25.57 18.38 31.14
N GLY A 215 -24.55 19.08 31.64
CA GLY A 215 -24.30 19.22 33.08
C GLY A 215 -25.46 19.85 33.84
N GLU A 216 -26.33 20.64 33.22
CA GLU A 216 -27.52 21.21 33.82
C GLU A 216 -28.69 20.21 33.91
N LEU A 217 -28.83 19.33 32.92
CA LEU A 217 -29.84 18.28 32.89
C LEU A 217 -29.53 17.16 33.89
N CYS A 218 -28.28 16.95 34.25
CA CYS A 218 -27.86 15.94 35.23
C CYS A 218 -27.98 16.38 36.68
N LYS A 219 -28.37 17.63 36.97
CA LYS A 219 -28.68 18.09 38.34
C LYS A 219 -30.02 17.53 38.75
N ILE A 220 -30.00 16.43 39.51
CA ILE A 220 -31.19 15.90 40.20
C ILE A 220 -31.59 16.94 41.26
N LYS A 221 -32.79 17.48 41.14
CA LYS A 221 -33.40 18.36 42.17
C LYS A 221 -33.82 17.54 43.36
#